data_1cabdf40d150dd95ab29617c68b1b936
#
_entry.id   1cabdf40d150dd95ab29617c68b1b936
#
_cell.length_a   1.000
_cell.length_b   1.000
_cell.length_c   1.000
_cell.angle_alpha   90.00
_cell.angle_beta   90.00
_cell.angle_gamma   90.00
#
_symmetry.space_group_name_H-M   'P 1'
#
loop_
_entity.id
_entity.type
_entity.pdbx_description
1 polymer ?
#
loop_
_entity_poly.entity_id
_entity_poly.type
_entity_poly.pdbx_seq_one_letter_code
_entity_poly.pdbx_strand_id
1 'polypeptide(L)'
;KRPIQCGIVLLATCFMLGYLLTTVYSSIQPIMYVVFALVGLAWAAINVNSLPMVVEMCRGSDIGKFTGYYYTFSMAAQVVTPIVASSLMRAIDYRVLFPYAAAFVALSFVTMCFVRHGDTKAEAKKGLEAFEDMDS
;
A
#
# COMPACT_ATOMS: atom_id res chain seq x y z
N LYS A 1 -2.82 6.69 -9.16
CA LYS A 1 -2.88 5.24 -9.44
C LYS A 1 -1.50 4.65 -9.75
N ARG A 2 -0.76 5.19 -10.73
CA ARG A 2 0.59 4.69 -11.13
C ARG A 2 1.60 4.58 -9.98
N PRO A 3 1.76 5.59 -9.07
CA PRO A 3 2.71 5.48 -7.97
C PRO A 3 2.39 4.33 -7.01
N ILE A 4 1.10 4.07 -6.76
CA ILE A 4 0.65 2.96 -5.90
C ILE A 4 0.98 1.61 -6.56
N GLN A 5 0.72 1.46 -7.85
CA GLN A 5 1.06 0.25 -8.59
C GLN A 5 2.57 -0.03 -8.60
N CYS A 6 3.39 1.00 -8.81
CA CYS A 6 4.85 0.88 -8.71
C CYS A 6 5.28 0.46 -7.30
N GLY A 7 4.68 1.05 -6.25
CA GLY A 7 4.93 0.67 -4.87
C GLY A 7 4.58 -0.79 -4.58
N ILE A 8 3.44 -1.27 -5.08
CA ILE A 8 2.99 -2.66 -4.91
C ILE A 8 3.95 -3.63 -5.62
N VAL A 9 4.37 -3.33 -6.85
CA VAL A 9 5.31 -4.17 -7.60
C VAL A 9 6.67 -4.21 -6.91
N LEU A 10 7.17 -3.07 -6.45
CA LEU A 10 8.42 -2.99 -5.71
C LEU A 10 8.34 -3.81 -4.41
N LEU A 11 7.24 -3.70 -3.67
CA LEU A 11 7.00 -4.43 -2.44
C LEU A 11 6.96 -5.96 -2.68
N ALA A 12 6.24 -6.41 -3.72
CA ALA A 12 6.18 -7.81 -4.12
C ALA A 12 7.57 -8.37 -4.47
N THR A 13 8.34 -7.61 -5.24
CA THR A 13 9.71 -7.96 -5.63
C THR A 13 10.63 -8.08 -4.41
N CYS A 14 10.54 -7.13 -3.47
CA CYS A 14 11.31 -7.17 -2.23
C CYS A 14 10.97 -8.37 -1.35
N PHE A 15 9.70 -8.73 -1.22
CA PHE A 15 9.30 -9.92 -0.46
C PHE A 15 9.75 -11.21 -1.12
N MET A 16 9.67 -11.31 -2.44
CA MET A 16 10.19 -12.46 -3.17
C MET A 16 11.71 -12.57 -3.01
N LEU A 17 12.44 -11.47 -3.11
CA LEU A 17 13.89 -11.43 -2.90
C LEU A 17 14.26 -11.79 -1.46
N GLY A 18 13.51 -11.29 -0.47
CA GLY A 18 13.68 -11.65 0.94
C GLY A 18 13.48 -13.14 1.19
N TYR A 19 12.48 -13.74 0.55
CA TYR A 19 12.25 -15.18 0.59
C TYR A 19 13.44 -15.96 0.03
N LEU A 20 13.93 -15.61 -1.16
CA LEU A 20 15.07 -16.25 -1.78
C LEU A 20 16.33 -16.12 -0.91
N LEU A 21 16.60 -14.95 -0.37
CA LEU A 21 17.75 -14.71 0.50
C LEU A 21 17.68 -15.56 1.78
N THR A 22 16.51 -15.69 2.39
CA THR A 22 16.34 -16.50 3.61
C THR A 22 16.38 -18.01 3.35
N THR A 23 16.12 -18.45 2.12
CA THR A 23 16.24 -19.87 1.74
C THR A 23 17.67 -20.25 1.37
N VAL A 24 18.43 -19.33 0.77
CA VAL A 24 19.81 -19.57 0.30
C VAL A 24 20.83 -19.34 1.43
N TYR A 25 20.61 -18.33 2.26
CA TYR A 25 21.55 -17.96 3.33
C TYR A 25 20.93 -18.24 4.70
N SER A 26 21.68 -18.96 5.55
CA SER A 26 21.29 -19.27 6.93
C SER A 26 21.55 -18.11 7.91
N SER A 27 22.21 -17.05 7.48
CA SER A 27 22.52 -15.86 8.29
C SER A 27 22.07 -14.59 7.62
N ILE A 28 21.81 -13.55 8.43
CA ILE A 28 21.45 -12.22 7.94
C ILE A 28 22.61 -11.63 7.16
N GLN A 29 22.41 -11.41 5.87
CA GLN A 29 23.38 -10.77 5.00
C GLN A 29 23.17 -9.25 4.96
N PRO A 30 24.22 -8.44 4.77
CA PRO A 30 24.11 -6.98 4.67
C PRO A 30 23.11 -6.52 3.60
N ILE A 31 22.94 -7.29 2.53
CA ILE A 31 21.96 -7.02 1.47
C ILE A 31 20.51 -6.99 1.97
N MET A 32 20.19 -7.69 3.07
CA MET A 32 18.85 -7.67 3.65
C MET A 32 18.48 -6.29 4.19
N TYR A 33 19.45 -5.50 4.68
CA TYR A 33 19.18 -4.13 5.10
C TYR A 33 18.74 -3.25 3.93
N VAL A 34 19.32 -3.45 2.75
CA VAL A 34 18.91 -2.74 1.51
C VAL A 34 17.50 -3.17 1.12
N VAL A 35 17.20 -4.46 1.17
CA VAL A 35 15.84 -4.97 0.87
C VAL A 35 14.81 -4.37 1.83
N PHE A 36 15.09 -4.30 3.13
CA PHE A 36 14.18 -3.69 4.10
C PHE A 36 14.02 -2.18 3.91
N ALA A 37 15.09 -1.48 3.52
CA ALA A 37 15.00 -0.06 3.16
C ALA A 37 14.07 0.16 1.94
N LEU A 38 14.18 -0.70 0.93
CA LEU A 38 13.31 -0.67 -0.25
C LEU A 38 11.85 -1.02 0.10
N VAL A 39 11.62 -1.96 1.01
CA VAL A 39 10.27 -2.26 1.55
C VAL A 39 9.69 -1.03 2.22
N GLY A 40 10.47 -0.32 3.04
CA GLY A 40 10.03 0.92 3.67
C GLY A 40 9.67 2.01 2.65
N LEU A 41 10.48 2.17 1.61
CA LEU A 41 10.21 3.13 0.53
C LEU A 41 8.93 2.76 -0.24
N ALA A 42 8.76 1.48 -0.58
CA ALA A 42 7.56 0.98 -1.27
C ALA A 42 6.30 1.20 -0.41
N TRP A 43 6.38 0.91 0.89
CA TRP A 43 5.31 1.14 1.84
C TRP A 43 4.95 2.63 1.94
N ALA A 44 5.94 3.51 2.04
CA ALA A 44 5.73 4.95 2.07
C ALA A 44 5.04 5.44 0.78
N ALA A 45 5.48 4.98 -0.39
CA ALA A 45 4.88 5.33 -1.67
C ALA A 45 3.40 4.92 -1.76
N ILE A 46 3.04 3.75 -1.24
CA ILE A 46 1.65 3.30 -1.20
C ILE A 46 0.83 4.18 -0.25
N ASN A 47 1.27 4.38 0.98
CA ASN A 47 0.51 5.10 2.01
C ASN A 47 0.29 6.57 1.66
N VAL A 48 1.32 7.27 1.19
CA VAL A 48 1.21 8.70 0.83
C VAL A 48 0.22 8.92 -0.31
N ASN A 49 0.07 7.97 -1.22
CA ASN A 49 -0.80 8.12 -2.39
C ASN A 49 -2.20 7.48 -2.20
N SER A 50 -2.40 6.63 -1.20
CA SER A 50 -3.67 5.91 -1.02
C SER A 50 -4.79 6.82 -0.53
N LEU A 51 -4.56 7.63 0.49
CA LEU A 51 -5.57 8.54 1.04
C LEU A 51 -5.98 9.63 0.04
N PRO A 52 -5.06 10.36 -0.61
CA PRO A 52 -5.44 11.32 -1.64
C PRO A 52 -6.30 10.69 -2.74
N MET A 53 -5.96 9.47 -3.18
CA MET A 53 -6.75 8.78 -4.21
C MET A 53 -8.19 8.51 -3.76
N VAL A 54 -8.42 8.17 -2.48
CA VAL A 54 -9.77 7.97 -1.92
C VAL A 54 -10.53 9.31 -1.87
N VAL A 55 -9.86 10.37 -1.43
CA VAL A 55 -10.46 11.70 -1.34
C VAL A 55 -10.83 12.27 -2.72
N GLU A 56 -9.98 12.06 -3.73
CA GLU A 56 -10.26 12.49 -5.11
C GLU A 56 -11.50 11.82 -5.74
N MET A 57 -11.87 10.63 -5.25
CA MET A 57 -13.06 9.92 -5.72
C MET A 57 -14.36 10.39 -5.05
N CYS A 58 -14.27 11.22 -4.01
CA CYS A 58 -15.41 11.66 -3.21
C CYS A 58 -15.89 13.05 -3.63
N ARG A 59 -17.19 13.33 -3.44
CA ARG A 59 -17.71 14.69 -3.49
C ARG A 59 -17.38 15.41 -2.17
N GLY A 60 -17.22 16.73 -2.19
CA GLY A 60 -16.78 17.51 -1.05
C GLY A 60 -17.54 17.24 0.26
N SER A 61 -18.87 17.02 0.20
CA SER A 61 -19.72 16.69 1.34
C SER A 61 -19.44 15.31 1.97
N ASP A 62 -18.86 14.36 1.22
CA ASP A 62 -18.70 12.97 1.62
C ASP A 62 -17.26 12.60 2.01
N ILE A 63 -16.32 13.54 1.90
CA ILE A 63 -14.89 13.31 2.17
C ILE A 63 -14.66 12.70 3.58
N GLY A 64 -15.30 13.26 4.60
CA GLY A 64 -15.18 12.77 5.97
C GLY A 64 -15.66 11.33 6.13
N LYS A 65 -16.77 10.97 5.50
CA LYS A 65 -17.34 9.62 5.53
C LYS A 65 -16.41 8.59 4.88
N PHE A 66 -15.91 8.88 3.69
CA PHE A 66 -15.02 7.97 2.97
C PHE A 66 -13.64 7.87 3.60
N THR A 67 -13.12 8.95 4.15
CA THR A 67 -11.90 8.95 4.97
C THR A 67 -12.07 8.07 6.20
N GLY A 68 -13.23 8.15 6.87
CA GLY A 68 -13.56 7.28 8.00
C GLY A 68 -13.59 5.81 7.61
N TYR A 69 -14.22 5.46 6.49
CA TYR A 69 -14.22 4.09 5.98
C TYR A 69 -12.82 3.60 5.64
N TYR A 70 -12.01 4.42 4.96
CA TYR A 70 -10.62 4.09 4.63
C TYR A 70 -9.82 3.71 5.87
N TYR A 71 -9.86 4.55 6.91
CA TYR A 71 -9.13 4.28 8.16
C TYR A 71 -9.71 3.08 8.91
N THR A 72 -11.02 2.91 8.96
CA THR A 72 -11.64 1.76 9.62
C THR A 72 -11.18 0.45 9.00
N PHE A 73 -11.25 0.31 7.68
CA PHE A 73 -10.80 -0.90 6.99
C PHE A 73 -9.29 -1.09 7.09
N SER A 74 -8.51 -0.01 6.98
CA SER A 74 -7.06 -0.06 7.11
C SER A 74 -6.63 -0.52 8.50
N MET A 75 -7.23 0.03 9.56
CA MET A 75 -6.95 -0.35 10.95
C MET A 75 -7.41 -1.78 11.26
N ALA A 76 -8.58 -2.19 10.78
CA ALA A 76 -9.06 -3.56 10.92
C ALA A 76 -8.07 -4.55 10.29
N ALA A 77 -7.57 -4.27 9.08
CA ALA A 77 -6.55 -5.10 8.44
C ALA A 77 -5.25 -5.14 9.25
N GLN A 78 -4.80 -4.01 9.82
CA GLN A 78 -3.59 -3.94 10.65
C GLN A 78 -3.71 -4.77 11.94
N VAL A 79 -4.91 -4.95 12.49
CA VAL A 79 -5.14 -5.80 13.67
C VAL A 79 -5.25 -7.28 13.27
N VAL A 80 -6.01 -7.58 12.23
CA VAL A 80 -6.27 -8.98 11.82
C VAL A 80 -5.03 -9.64 11.20
N THR A 81 -4.28 -8.90 10.37
CA THR A 81 -3.14 -9.47 9.64
C THR A 81 -2.05 -10.05 10.55
N PRO A 82 -1.59 -9.39 11.62
CA PRO A 82 -0.59 -9.97 12.52
C PRO A 82 -1.10 -11.22 13.25
N ILE A 83 -2.38 -11.28 13.60
CA ILE A 83 -2.98 -12.45 14.26
C ILE A 83 -2.95 -13.66 13.32
N VAL A 84 -3.38 -13.49 12.08
CA VAL A 84 -3.37 -14.55 11.06
C VAL A 84 -1.95 -14.97 10.74
N ALA A 85 -1.03 -14.01 10.50
CA ALA A 85 0.36 -14.27 10.20
C ALA A 85 1.06 -15.02 11.35
N SER A 86 0.84 -14.60 12.59
CA SER A 86 1.40 -15.27 13.78
C SER A 86 0.90 -16.70 13.93
N SER A 87 -0.39 -16.92 13.70
CA SER A 87 -0.99 -18.26 13.75
C SER A 87 -0.40 -19.18 12.67
N LEU A 88 -0.21 -18.65 11.48
CA LEU A 88 0.36 -19.37 10.35
C LEU A 88 1.85 -19.73 10.58
N MET A 89 2.63 -18.78 11.11
CA MET A 89 4.04 -19.01 11.47
C MET A 89 4.19 -20.08 12.54
N ARG A 90 3.28 -20.14 13.52
CA ARG A 90 3.28 -21.18 14.57
C ARG A 90 2.89 -22.56 14.02
N ALA A 91 1.99 -22.59 13.03
CA ALA A 91 1.48 -23.85 12.49
C ALA A 91 2.44 -24.51 11.49
N ILE A 92 3.23 -23.73 10.75
CA ILE A 92 4.06 -24.22 9.64
C ILE A 92 5.54 -23.92 9.88
N ASP A 93 5.98 -22.68 9.63
CA ASP A 93 7.37 -22.18 9.84
C ASP A 93 7.37 -20.66 9.65
N TYR A 94 8.38 -19.98 10.18
CA TYR A 94 8.62 -18.54 9.99
C TYR A 94 8.85 -18.17 8.52
N ARG A 95 9.34 -19.08 7.70
CA ARG A 95 9.57 -18.88 6.26
C ARG A 95 8.28 -18.61 5.47
N VAL A 96 7.13 -19.02 6.00
CA VAL A 96 5.80 -18.80 5.39
C VAL A 96 5.42 -17.31 5.35
N LEU A 97 6.03 -16.48 6.19
CA LEU A 97 5.74 -15.05 6.25
C LEU A 97 5.93 -14.35 4.89
N PHE A 98 7.03 -14.65 4.20
CA PHE A 98 7.34 -14.01 2.90
C PHE A 98 6.36 -14.40 1.78
N PRO A 99 6.09 -15.69 1.53
CA PRO A 99 5.10 -16.07 0.52
C PRO A 99 3.68 -15.64 0.88
N TYR A 100 3.33 -15.63 2.16
CA TYR A 100 2.07 -15.08 2.65
C TYR A 100 1.96 -13.59 2.29
N ALA A 101 2.96 -12.79 2.64
CA ALA A 101 2.99 -11.37 2.32
C ALA A 101 2.97 -11.12 0.80
N ALA A 102 3.75 -11.87 0.03
CA ALA A 102 3.77 -11.77 -1.43
C ALA A 102 2.41 -12.09 -2.06
N ALA A 103 1.69 -13.09 -1.56
CA ALA A 103 0.35 -13.44 -2.04
C ALA A 103 -0.66 -12.29 -1.81
N PHE A 104 -0.66 -11.67 -0.62
CA PHE A 104 -1.53 -10.53 -0.34
C PHE A 104 -1.18 -9.29 -1.14
N VAL A 105 0.11 -9.04 -1.37
CA VAL A 105 0.56 -7.94 -2.22
C VAL A 105 0.16 -8.18 -3.68
N ALA A 106 0.27 -9.41 -4.18
CA ALA A 106 -0.21 -9.77 -5.52
C ALA A 106 -1.73 -9.57 -5.64
N LEU A 107 -2.50 -9.98 -4.63
CA LEU A 107 -3.96 -9.76 -4.58
C LEU A 107 -4.28 -8.26 -4.56
N SER A 108 -3.52 -7.46 -3.82
CA SER A 108 -3.65 -6.00 -3.82
C SER A 108 -3.37 -5.39 -5.20
N PHE A 109 -2.39 -5.92 -5.93
CA PHE A 109 -2.12 -5.48 -7.30
C PHE A 109 -3.31 -5.77 -8.23
N VAL A 110 -3.87 -6.97 -8.15
CA VAL A 110 -5.06 -7.36 -8.93
C VAL A 110 -6.24 -6.43 -8.62
N THR A 111 -6.54 -6.21 -7.35
CA THR A 111 -7.63 -5.30 -6.95
C THR A 111 -7.38 -3.88 -7.44
N MET A 112 -6.14 -3.39 -7.38
CA MET A 112 -5.78 -2.07 -7.87
C MET A 112 -5.90 -1.94 -9.40
N CYS A 113 -5.75 -3.02 -10.15
CA CYS A 113 -6.00 -3.04 -11.60
C CYS A 113 -7.48 -2.80 -11.92
N PHE A 114 -8.39 -3.31 -11.10
CA PHE A 114 -9.84 -3.10 -11.26
C PHE A 114 -10.30 -1.68 -10.92
N VAL A 115 -9.53 -0.93 -10.14
CA VAL A 115 -9.85 0.47 -9.83
C VAL A 115 -9.70 1.34 -11.08
N ARG A 116 -10.81 1.89 -11.57
CA ARG A 116 -10.85 2.72 -12.79
C ARG A 116 -10.71 4.21 -12.54
N HIS A 117 -10.90 4.67 -11.30
CA HIS A 117 -10.87 6.08 -10.88
C HIS A 117 -9.62 6.38 -10.04
N GLY A 118 -9.30 7.68 -9.85
CA GLY A 118 -8.16 8.11 -9.02
C GLY A 118 -6.91 8.54 -9.80
N ASP A 119 -7.07 8.89 -11.08
CA ASP A 119 -6.03 9.50 -11.93
C ASP A 119 -6.51 10.87 -12.45
N THR A 120 -7.37 11.56 -11.71
CA THR A 120 -7.76 12.94 -12.03
C THR A 120 -6.53 13.83 -11.95
N LYS A 121 -6.11 14.36 -13.11
CA LYS A 121 -5.11 15.43 -13.13
C LYS A 121 -5.75 16.62 -12.41
N ALA A 122 -5.10 17.11 -11.37
CA ALA A 122 -5.44 18.40 -10.79
C ALA A 122 -5.36 19.43 -11.91
N GLU A 123 -6.50 19.90 -12.41
CA GLU A 123 -6.53 21.07 -13.28
C GLU A 123 -6.13 22.25 -12.41
N ALA A 124 -4.93 22.78 -12.68
CA ALA A 124 -4.49 24.01 -12.06
C ALA A 124 -5.43 25.12 -12.54
N LYS A 125 -6.39 25.49 -11.69
CA LYS A 125 -7.21 26.68 -11.94
C LYS A 125 -6.27 27.88 -12.04
N LYS A 126 -6.29 28.56 -13.17
CA LYS A 126 -5.42 29.71 -13.44
C LYS A 126 -6.14 31.01 -13.04
N GLY A 127 -5.47 31.83 -12.25
CA GLY A 127 -5.89 33.19 -11.97
C GLY A 127 -7.04 33.34 -10.99
N LEU A 128 -7.96 34.27 -11.28
CA LEU A 128 -9.08 34.67 -10.41
C LEU A 128 -10.07 33.55 -10.08
N GLU A 129 -10.22 32.54 -10.94
CA GLU A 129 -11.10 31.38 -10.70
C GLU A 129 -10.71 30.56 -9.47
N ALA A 130 -9.45 30.65 -9.03
CA ALA A 130 -9.00 29.97 -7.81
C ALA A 130 -9.52 30.60 -6.52
N PHE A 131 -9.97 31.86 -6.59
CA PHE A 131 -10.46 32.61 -5.43
C PHE A 131 -11.99 32.58 -5.31
N GLU A 132 -12.73 32.33 -6.38
CA GLU A 132 -14.21 32.29 -6.34
C GLU A 132 -14.76 31.13 -5.50
N ASP A 133 -14.06 30.01 -5.39
CA ASP A 133 -14.47 28.85 -4.59
C ASP A 133 -14.19 29.02 -3.07
N MET A 134 -13.52 30.09 -2.65
CA MET A 134 -13.23 30.37 -1.23
C MET A 134 -14.34 31.15 -0.54
N ASP A 135 -15.27 31.76 -1.30
CA ASP A 135 -16.34 32.61 -0.79
C ASP A 135 -17.74 31.95 -0.88
N SER A 136 -17.85 30.67 -1.26
CA SER A 136 -19.12 29.95 -1.39
C SER A 136 -19.30 28.84 -0.31
#